data_49bf470f9c664123fb31115803138c4e
#
_entry.id   49bf470f9c664123fb31115803138c4e
#
_cell.length_a   1.000
_cell.length_b   1.000
_cell.length_c   1.000
_cell.angle_alpha   90.00
_cell.angle_beta   90.00
_cell.angle_gamma   90.00
#
_symmetry.space_group_name_H-M   'P 1'
#
loop_
_entity.id
_entity.type
_entity.pdbx_description
1 polymer ?
#
loop_
_entity_poly.entity_id
_entity_poly.type
_entity_poly.pdbx_seq_one_letter_code
_entity_poly.pdbx_strand_id
1 'polypeptide(L)'
;MAELTLDVARKILDAALAKAVEKKIKPLVITVLDARGAVKVTAAQDGTSLMRAEIAHGKAYGALALGMGSRALFQRAQEQAYFVSAVNTLAQGRLVPVPGGVLIQDGGKLLGAVGVSGDTSDNDEICAIAGIEAAGLKANPG
;
A
#
# COMPACT_ATOMS: atom_id res chain seq x y z
N MET A 1 19.95 11.39 -4.54
CA MET A 1 19.28 10.10 -4.53
C MET A 1 18.14 10.11 -3.54
N ALA A 2 16.97 9.84 -3.99
CA ALA A 2 15.82 9.88 -3.11
C ALA A 2 15.84 8.74 -2.11
N GLU A 3 15.46 9.04 -0.90
CA GLU A 3 15.09 8.09 0.12
C GLU A 3 13.68 8.42 0.56
N LEU A 4 12.99 7.45 1.16
CA LEU A 4 11.69 7.71 1.74
C LEU A 4 11.87 8.35 3.12
N THR A 5 11.93 9.68 3.12
CA THR A 5 12.00 10.44 4.37
C THR A 5 10.61 10.57 4.98
N LEU A 6 10.56 11.00 6.24
CA LEU A 6 9.28 11.27 6.89
C LEU A 6 8.50 12.38 6.16
N ASP A 7 9.20 13.41 5.68
CA ASP A 7 8.54 14.48 4.93
C ASP A 7 7.90 13.97 3.64
N VAL A 8 8.61 13.12 2.90
CA VAL A 8 8.06 12.52 1.67
C VAL A 8 6.89 11.59 2.01
N ALA A 9 7.02 10.79 3.06
CA ALA A 9 5.93 9.90 3.49
C ALA A 9 4.69 10.70 3.88
N ARG A 10 4.84 11.85 4.54
CA ARG A 10 3.72 12.72 4.87
C ARG A 10 3.05 13.31 3.64
N LYS A 11 3.82 13.71 2.64
CA LYS A 11 3.26 14.21 1.38
C LYS A 11 2.41 13.14 0.69
N ILE A 12 2.90 11.91 0.68
CA ILE A 12 2.16 10.77 0.13
C ILE A 12 0.86 10.57 0.90
N LEU A 13 0.94 10.53 2.22
CA LEU A 13 -0.23 10.35 3.08
C LEU A 13 -1.27 11.45 2.83
N ASP A 14 -0.85 12.71 2.86
CA ASP A 14 -1.77 13.83 2.72
C ASP A 14 -2.44 13.85 1.35
N ALA A 15 -1.69 13.56 0.29
CA ALA A 15 -2.25 13.53 -1.06
C ALA A 15 -3.20 12.34 -1.26
N ALA A 16 -2.89 11.19 -0.65
CA ALA A 16 -3.80 10.04 -0.69
C ALA A 16 -5.11 10.34 0.04
N LEU A 17 -5.04 11.00 1.18
CA LEU A 17 -6.24 11.43 1.92
C LEU A 17 -7.05 12.47 1.13
N ALA A 18 -6.37 13.40 0.46
CA ALA A 18 -7.04 14.40 -0.37
C ALA A 18 -7.77 13.72 -1.54
N LYS A 19 -7.18 12.71 -2.13
CA LYS A 19 -7.82 11.95 -3.21
C LYS A 19 -9.06 11.21 -2.72
N ALA A 20 -9.00 10.67 -1.51
CA ALA A 20 -10.14 9.99 -0.90
C ALA A 20 -11.31 10.96 -0.69
N VAL A 21 -11.03 12.18 -0.22
CA VAL A 21 -12.05 13.21 -0.04
C VAL A 21 -12.64 13.63 -1.38
N GLU A 22 -11.78 13.85 -2.38
CA GLU A 22 -12.20 14.22 -3.73
C GLU A 22 -13.18 13.18 -4.31
N LYS A 23 -12.86 11.90 -4.15
CA LYS A 23 -13.68 10.81 -4.68
C LYS A 23 -14.88 10.45 -3.80
N LYS A 24 -15.00 11.04 -2.61
CA LYS A 24 -16.09 10.80 -1.66
C LYS A 24 -16.26 9.32 -1.33
N ILE A 25 -15.15 8.64 -1.12
CA ILE A 25 -15.16 7.21 -0.79
C ILE A 25 -15.25 7.00 0.72
N LYS A 26 -15.42 5.74 1.13
CA LYS A 26 -15.51 5.38 2.54
C LYS A 26 -14.21 5.71 3.29
N PRO A 27 -14.27 5.88 4.61
CA PRO A 27 -13.07 6.16 5.40
C PRO A 27 -11.97 5.12 5.19
N LEU A 28 -10.72 5.59 5.12
CA LEU A 28 -9.55 4.77 4.81
C LEU A 28 -8.54 4.78 5.94
N VAL A 29 -7.75 3.71 6.03
CA VAL A 29 -6.45 3.71 6.68
C VAL A 29 -5.40 3.72 5.59
N ILE A 30 -4.38 4.56 5.75
CA ILE A 30 -3.25 4.67 4.83
C ILE A 30 -1.98 4.44 5.63
N THR A 31 -1.13 3.55 5.13
CA THR A 31 0.16 3.22 5.76
C THR A 31 1.26 3.38 4.72
N VAL A 32 2.35 4.04 5.11
CA VAL A 32 3.54 4.19 4.26
C VAL A 32 4.69 3.49 4.94
N LEU A 33 5.27 2.49 4.27
CA LEU A 33 6.43 1.73 4.74
C LEU A 33 7.66 2.14 3.95
N ASP A 34 8.83 2.16 4.62
CA ASP A 34 10.10 2.35 3.92
C ASP A 34 10.56 1.03 3.27
N ALA A 35 11.71 1.05 2.60
CA ALA A 35 12.21 -0.12 1.88
C ALA A 35 12.54 -1.31 2.79
N ARG A 36 12.72 -1.08 4.09
CA ARG A 36 12.95 -2.16 5.07
C ARG A 36 11.63 -2.78 5.55
N GLY A 37 10.49 -2.17 5.19
CA GLY A 37 9.19 -2.59 5.69
C GLY A 37 8.80 -1.91 7.00
N ALA A 38 9.57 -0.91 7.47
CA ALA A 38 9.25 -0.18 8.69
C ALA A 38 8.23 0.91 8.41
N VAL A 39 7.31 1.13 9.35
CA VAL A 39 6.30 2.17 9.22
C VAL A 39 6.95 3.54 9.32
N LYS A 40 6.72 4.38 8.32
CA LYS A 40 7.08 5.80 8.35
C LYS A 40 5.91 6.62 8.88
N VAL A 41 4.74 6.44 8.31
CA VAL A 41 3.49 7.08 8.78
C VAL A 41 2.34 6.13 8.57
N THR A 42 1.33 6.26 9.41
CA THR A 42 0.05 5.60 9.23
C THR A 42 -1.02 6.50 9.83
N ALA A 43 -2.18 6.54 9.18
CA ALA A 43 -3.30 7.33 9.68
C ALA A 43 -4.61 6.66 9.33
N ALA A 44 -5.52 6.67 10.27
CA ALA A 44 -6.89 6.16 10.10
C ALA A 44 -7.83 7.35 10.08
N GLN A 45 -8.62 7.47 9.00
CA GLN A 45 -9.74 8.43 9.02
C GLN A 45 -10.75 7.97 10.06
N ASP A 46 -11.54 8.93 10.57
CA ASP A 46 -12.59 8.60 11.51
C ASP A 46 -13.60 7.64 10.87
N GLY A 47 -14.06 6.66 11.63
CA GLY A 47 -15.08 5.73 11.18
C GLY A 47 -14.58 4.45 10.51
N THR A 48 -13.27 4.23 10.44
CA THR A 48 -12.74 2.96 9.90
C THR A 48 -12.97 1.83 10.89
N SER A 49 -13.19 0.61 10.34
CA SER A 49 -13.29 -0.57 11.19
C SER A 49 -11.89 -0.99 11.68
N LEU A 50 -11.86 -1.75 12.77
CA LEU A 50 -10.63 -2.10 13.49
C LEU A 50 -9.55 -2.70 12.61
N MET A 51 -9.90 -3.66 11.75
CA MET A 51 -8.90 -4.38 10.98
C MET A 51 -8.34 -3.61 9.79
N ARG A 52 -8.89 -2.43 9.45
CA ARG A 52 -8.41 -1.70 8.28
C ARG A 52 -6.94 -1.30 8.39
N ALA A 53 -6.46 -1.01 9.60
CA ALA A 53 -5.04 -0.70 9.82
C ALA A 53 -4.15 -1.90 9.49
N GLU A 54 -4.54 -3.09 9.95
CA GLU A 54 -3.80 -4.31 9.68
C GLU A 54 -3.85 -4.69 8.21
N ILE A 55 -5.00 -4.52 7.57
CA ILE A 55 -5.16 -4.82 6.14
C ILE A 55 -4.31 -3.86 5.29
N ALA A 56 -4.34 -2.56 5.60
CA ALA A 56 -3.50 -1.58 4.89
C ALA A 56 -2.02 -1.93 5.02
N HIS A 57 -1.58 -2.25 6.24
CA HIS A 57 -0.21 -2.68 6.47
C HIS A 57 0.12 -3.94 5.67
N GLY A 58 -0.77 -4.92 5.69
CA GLY A 58 -0.55 -6.19 4.99
C GLY A 58 -0.48 -6.05 3.49
N LYS A 59 -1.22 -5.10 2.91
CA LYS A 59 -1.13 -4.79 1.48
C LYS A 59 0.26 -4.22 1.13
N ALA A 60 0.73 -3.24 1.91
CA ALA A 60 2.04 -2.64 1.70
C ALA A 60 3.17 -3.64 1.99
N TYR A 61 3.06 -4.36 3.10
CA TYR A 61 4.05 -5.36 3.49
C TYR A 61 4.21 -6.44 2.44
N GLY A 62 3.09 -6.99 1.95
CA GLY A 62 3.12 -8.02 0.93
C GLY A 62 3.76 -7.56 -0.37
N ALA A 63 3.49 -6.31 -0.77
CA ALA A 63 4.10 -5.73 -1.96
C ALA A 63 5.63 -5.68 -1.81
N LEU A 64 6.13 -5.21 -0.67
CA LEU A 64 7.56 -5.18 -0.41
C LEU A 64 8.17 -6.56 -0.31
N ALA A 65 7.51 -7.46 0.40
CA ALA A 65 8.02 -8.81 0.65
C ALA A 65 8.25 -9.61 -0.62
N LEU A 66 7.38 -9.42 -1.62
CA LEU A 66 7.46 -10.15 -2.87
C LEU A 66 7.96 -9.30 -4.04
N GLY A 67 8.20 -8.01 -3.82
CA GLY A 67 8.74 -7.12 -4.85
C GLY A 67 7.77 -6.82 -5.98
N MET A 68 6.46 -6.86 -5.70
CA MET A 68 5.43 -6.58 -6.69
C MET A 68 4.25 -5.88 -6.04
N GLY A 69 3.59 -4.96 -6.74
CA GLY A 69 2.37 -4.34 -6.23
C GLY A 69 1.31 -5.38 -5.94
N SER A 70 0.43 -5.11 -4.98
CA SER A 70 -0.51 -6.13 -4.50
C SER A 70 -1.59 -6.52 -5.51
N ARG A 71 -1.78 -5.77 -6.60
CA ARG A 71 -2.61 -6.22 -7.70
C ARG A 71 -2.01 -7.44 -8.40
N ALA A 72 -0.69 -7.44 -8.63
CA ALA A 72 0.00 -8.61 -9.19
C ALA A 72 -0.06 -9.79 -8.22
N LEU A 73 0.05 -9.51 -6.92
CA LEU A 73 -0.08 -10.54 -5.90
C LEU A 73 -1.49 -11.12 -5.87
N PHE A 74 -2.51 -10.29 -6.07
CA PHE A 74 -3.90 -10.73 -6.19
C PHE A 74 -4.08 -11.68 -7.37
N GLN A 75 -3.53 -11.33 -8.54
CA GLN A 75 -3.58 -12.20 -9.71
C GLN A 75 -2.84 -13.51 -9.45
N ARG A 76 -1.69 -13.44 -8.79
CA ARG A 76 -0.91 -14.62 -8.43
C ARG A 76 -1.71 -15.54 -7.50
N ALA A 77 -2.44 -14.95 -6.55
CA ALA A 77 -3.29 -15.71 -5.63
C ALA A 77 -4.42 -16.44 -6.35
N GLN A 78 -4.95 -15.86 -7.43
CA GLN A 78 -5.99 -16.51 -8.22
C GLN A 78 -5.45 -17.66 -9.07
N GLU A 79 -4.25 -17.52 -9.61
CA GLU A 79 -3.65 -18.51 -10.50
C GLU A 79 -2.85 -19.57 -9.75
N GLN A 80 -2.23 -19.19 -8.65
CA GLN A 80 -1.36 -20.06 -7.86
C GLN A 80 -1.63 -19.85 -6.37
N ALA A 81 -2.86 -20.15 -5.95
CA ALA A 81 -3.27 -19.99 -4.56
C ALA A 81 -2.35 -20.76 -3.62
N TYR A 82 -1.89 -21.94 -4.02
CA TYR A 82 -0.98 -22.75 -3.22
C TYR A 82 0.33 -22.03 -2.91
N PHE A 83 0.86 -21.24 -3.86
CA PHE A 83 2.09 -20.48 -3.64
C PHE A 83 1.87 -19.35 -2.65
N VAL A 84 0.84 -18.53 -2.88
CA VAL A 84 0.54 -17.38 -2.03
C VAL A 84 0.19 -17.83 -0.61
N SER A 85 -0.54 -18.94 -0.48
CA SER A 85 -0.87 -19.52 0.83
C SER A 85 0.38 -19.95 1.60
N ALA A 86 1.30 -20.63 0.92
CA ALA A 86 2.56 -21.07 1.53
C ALA A 86 3.42 -19.88 1.95
N VAL A 87 3.55 -18.89 1.09
CA VAL A 87 4.34 -17.68 1.38
C VAL A 87 3.71 -16.90 2.53
N ASN A 88 2.39 -16.80 2.56
CA ASN A 88 1.69 -16.13 3.66
C ASN A 88 1.90 -16.82 4.99
N THR A 89 2.00 -18.15 4.98
CA THR A 89 2.35 -18.92 6.18
C THR A 89 3.76 -18.55 6.66
N LEU A 90 4.73 -18.47 5.74
CA LEU A 90 6.08 -18.02 6.07
C LEU A 90 6.08 -16.60 6.63
N ALA A 91 5.22 -15.74 6.12
CA ALA A 91 5.08 -14.35 6.57
C ALA A 91 4.19 -14.22 7.82
N GLN A 92 3.75 -15.32 8.39
CA GLN A 92 2.91 -15.36 9.58
C GLN A 92 1.58 -14.60 9.39
N GLY A 93 0.99 -14.75 8.21
CA GLY A 93 -0.31 -14.15 7.88
C GLY A 93 -0.27 -12.66 7.54
N ARG A 94 0.91 -12.08 7.37
CA ARG A 94 1.03 -10.62 7.16
C ARG A 94 0.79 -10.16 5.73
N LEU A 95 0.67 -11.08 4.76
CA LEU A 95 0.37 -10.69 3.37
C LEU A 95 -1.12 -10.56 3.18
N VAL A 96 -1.54 -9.46 2.56
CA VAL A 96 -2.93 -9.28 2.14
C VAL A 96 -2.94 -9.13 0.62
N PRO A 97 -3.26 -10.20 -0.14
CA PRO A 97 -3.07 -10.24 -1.58
C PRO A 97 -4.26 -9.68 -2.35
N VAL A 98 -4.55 -8.42 -2.13
CA VAL A 98 -5.58 -7.68 -2.87
C VAL A 98 -5.07 -6.29 -3.21
N PRO A 99 -5.58 -5.64 -4.29
CA PRO A 99 -5.10 -4.32 -4.69
C PRO A 99 -5.20 -3.28 -3.57
N GLY A 100 -4.31 -2.32 -3.59
CA GLY A 100 -4.20 -1.26 -2.60
C GLY A 100 -2.83 -1.18 -1.96
N GLY A 101 -1.93 -2.12 -2.25
CA GLY A 101 -0.51 -2.07 -1.88
C GLY A 101 0.30 -1.70 -3.11
N VAL A 102 0.92 -0.53 -3.09
CA VAL A 102 1.59 0.04 -4.26
C VAL A 102 3.05 0.33 -3.92
N LEU A 103 3.97 -0.18 -4.74
CA LEU A 103 5.38 0.09 -4.55
C LEU A 103 5.70 1.55 -4.90
N ILE A 104 6.62 2.13 -4.13
CA ILE A 104 7.15 3.47 -4.36
C ILE A 104 8.52 3.33 -4.98
N GLN A 105 8.70 3.88 -6.17
CA GLN A 105 9.96 3.76 -6.91
C GLN A 105 10.47 5.12 -7.39
N ASP A 106 11.78 5.24 -7.54
CA ASP A 106 12.43 6.40 -8.12
C ASP A 106 13.65 5.94 -8.91
N GLY A 107 13.62 6.16 -10.23
CA GLY A 107 14.71 5.78 -11.10
C GLY A 107 15.06 4.29 -11.02
N GLY A 108 14.06 3.44 -10.86
CA GLY A 108 14.25 2.00 -10.73
C GLY A 108 14.60 1.54 -9.31
N LYS A 109 14.82 2.47 -8.39
CA LYS A 109 15.11 2.13 -6.99
C LYS A 109 13.82 2.00 -6.20
N LEU A 110 13.69 0.92 -5.44
CA LEU A 110 12.56 0.71 -4.54
C LEU A 110 12.76 1.53 -3.26
N LEU A 111 11.81 2.41 -2.96
CA LEU A 111 11.88 3.28 -1.77
C LEU A 111 10.99 2.80 -0.64
N GLY A 112 9.94 2.07 -0.95
CA GLY A 112 8.97 1.62 0.03
C GLY A 112 7.66 1.21 -0.60
N ALA A 113 6.59 1.23 0.17
CA ALA A 113 5.25 0.92 -0.33
C ALA A 113 4.18 1.67 0.45
N VAL A 114 3.07 1.91 -0.22
CA VAL A 114 1.86 2.45 0.41
C VAL A 114 0.80 1.36 0.43
N GLY A 115 0.12 1.23 1.55
CA GLY A 115 -1.05 0.35 1.68
C GLY A 115 -2.26 1.17 2.07
N VAL A 116 -3.38 0.91 1.41
CA VAL A 116 -4.64 1.60 1.66
C VAL A 116 -5.75 0.58 1.82
N SER A 117 -6.59 0.76 2.83
CA SER A 117 -7.74 -0.11 3.07
C SER A 117 -8.92 0.67 3.65
N GLY A 118 -10.11 0.41 3.14
CA GLY A 118 -11.35 1.01 3.67
C GLY A 118 -12.49 1.01 2.68
N ASP A 119 -12.23 1.20 1.41
CA ASP A 119 -13.23 1.19 0.34
C ASP A 119 -13.07 -0.08 -0.50
N THR A 120 -13.44 -0.05 -1.77
CA THR A 120 -13.13 -1.16 -2.67
C THR A 120 -11.62 -1.19 -2.89
N SER A 121 -11.07 -2.37 -3.20
CA SER A 121 -9.65 -2.51 -3.47
C SER A 121 -9.18 -1.60 -4.60
N ASP A 122 -10.01 -1.40 -5.63
CA ASP A 122 -9.68 -0.52 -6.75
C ASP A 122 -9.61 0.95 -6.31
N ASN A 123 -10.54 1.41 -5.49
CA ASN A 123 -10.51 2.76 -4.95
C ASN A 123 -9.36 2.96 -3.98
N ASP A 124 -9.06 1.96 -3.16
CA ASP A 124 -7.91 1.97 -2.27
C ASP A 124 -6.61 2.18 -3.07
N GLU A 125 -6.47 1.44 -4.18
CA GLU A 125 -5.30 1.53 -5.05
C GLU A 125 -5.18 2.92 -5.69
N ILE A 126 -6.29 3.49 -6.16
CA ILE A 126 -6.30 4.83 -6.76
C ILE A 126 -5.74 5.87 -5.79
N CYS A 127 -6.13 5.79 -4.52
CA CYS A 127 -5.64 6.71 -3.50
C CYS A 127 -4.13 6.54 -3.26
N ALA A 128 -3.66 5.29 -3.20
CA ALA A 128 -2.24 5.01 -3.02
C ALA A 128 -1.42 5.58 -4.18
N ILE A 129 -1.86 5.35 -5.41
CA ILE A 129 -1.18 5.86 -6.61
C ILE A 129 -1.15 7.39 -6.59
N ALA A 130 -2.28 8.03 -6.29
CA ALA A 130 -2.35 9.48 -6.24
C ALA A 130 -1.37 10.08 -5.23
N GLY A 131 -1.24 9.46 -4.08
CA GLY A 131 -0.30 9.91 -3.06
C GLY A 131 1.15 9.84 -3.53
N ILE A 132 1.53 8.73 -4.13
CA ILE A 132 2.91 8.51 -4.62
C ILE A 132 3.24 9.50 -5.74
N GLU A 133 2.33 9.67 -6.70
CA GLU A 133 2.56 10.55 -7.84
C GLU A 133 2.62 12.02 -7.43
N ALA A 134 1.84 12.42 -6.44
CA ALA A 134 1.88 13.79 -5.91
C ALA A 134 3.24 14.13 -5.29
N ALA A 135 3.98 13.13 -4.82
CA ALA A 135 5.33 13.32 -4.29
C ALA A 135 6.40 13.30 -5.39
N GLY A 136 6.02 13.21 -6.66
CA GLY A 136 6.94 13.15 -7.78
C GLY A 136 7.62 11.79 -7.96
N LEU A 137 7.05 10.74 -7.39
CA LEU A 137 7.61 9.40 -7.42
C LEU A 137 6.78 8.50 -8.33
N LYS A 138 7.33 7.34 -8.68
CA LYS A 138 6.65 6.38 -9.53
C LYS A 138 5.90 5.36 -8.70
N ALA A 139 4.62 5.21 -9.00
CA ALA A 139 3.76 4.19 -8.39
C ALA A 139 3.81 2.91 -9.22
N ASN A 140 3.96 1.77 -8.53
CA ASN A 140 3.90 0.46 -9.18
C ASN A 140 2.86 -0.39 -8.45
N PRO A 141 1.61 -0.41 -8.95
CA PRO A 141 0.54 -1.18 -8.31
C PRO A 141 0.56 -2.68 -8.61
N GLY A 142 1.35 -3.07 -9.59
CA GLY A 142 1.44 -4.48 -10.00
C GLY A 142 0.59 -4.89 -11.19
#